data_a66d97df1b353772656264ce2821be60
#
_entry.id   a66d97df1b353772656264ce2821be60
#
_cell.length_a   1.000
_cell.length_b   1.000
_cell.length_c   1.000
_cell.angle_alpha   90.00
_cell.angle_beta   90.00
_cell.angle_gamma   90.00
#
_symmetry.space_group_name_H-M   'P 1'
#
loop_
_entity.id
_entity.type
_entity.pdbx_description
1 polymer ?
#
loop_
_entity_poly.entity_id
_entity_poly.type
_entity_poly.pdbx_seq_one_letter_code
_entity_poly.pdbx_strand_id
1 'polypeptide(L)'
;KMANQKGYDVHSEKVADNEFKVTMTVNAEAAQIAANNAVSTIEEESCPITPLNKKNTVVVIRSNQMGNGEEELGKALLKGFIYALSQQDTLPSTILFYNSGAYITCEDSASIEDLKSLEAQGVEILTCGTCLNFYGITDKLQVGEVTNMYVIAEKMTQADLIVQP
;
A
#
# COMPACT_ATOMS: atom_id res chain seq x y z
N LYS A 1 17.18 11.05 4.25
CA LYS A 1 15.96 11.42 5.01
C LYS A 1 15.51 10.31 5.98
N MET A 2 15.45 9.03 5.55
CA MET A 2 15.05 7.90 6.40
C MET A 2 15.97 7.67 7.60
N ALA A 3 17.29 7.73 7.42
CA ALA A 3 18.24 7.47 8.50
C ALA A 3 18.17 8.51 9.62
N ASN A 4 17.94 9.79 9.28
CA ASN A 4 17.78 10.86 10.26
C ASN A 4 16.50 10.74 11.09
N GLN A 5 15.44 10.13 10.53
CA GLN A 5 14.19 9.86 11.26
C GLN A 5 14.33 8.74 12.30
N LYS A 6 15.30 7.84 12.11
CA LYS A 6 15.57 6.71 13.02
C LYS A 6 16.78 6.98 13.95
N GLY A 7 17.35 8.19 13.94
CA GLY A 7 18.45 8.57 14.81
C GLY A 7 19.79 7.90 14.46
N TYR A 8 19.98 7.47 13.21
CA TYR A 8 21.23 6.87 12.75
C TYR A 8 22.15 7.94 12.18
N ASP A 9 23.44 7.89 12.56
CA ASP A 9 24.46 8.73 11.95
C ASP A 9 24.82 8.20 10.55
N VAL A 10 24.73 9.09 9.56
CA VAL A 10 25.02 8.77 8.16
C VAL A 10 26.19 9.63 7.68
N HIS A 11 27.26 8.99 7.30
CA HIS A 11 28.40 9.63 6.65
C HIS A 11 28.51 9.18 5.19
N SER A 12 28.57 10.14 4.28
CA SER A 12 28.74 9.86 2.84
C SER A 12 30.06 10.45 2.35
N GLU A 13 30.85 9.64 1.66
CA GLU A 13 32.12 10.00 1.07
C GLU A 13 32.12 9.70 -0.43
N LYS A 14 32.58 10.65 -1.24
CA LYS A 14 32.77 10.46 -2.68
C LYS A 14 34.13 9.82 -2.93
N VAL A 15 34.15 8.58 -3.41
CA VAL A 15 35.38 7.80 -3.63
C VAL A 15 35.91 7.99 -5.06
N ALA A 16 35.04 8.14 -6.05
CA ALA A 16 35.36 8.43 -7.45
C ALA A 16 34.23 9.25 -8.10
N ASP A 17 34.40 9.65 -9.38
CA ASP A 17 33.45 10.55 -10.04
C ASP A 17 32.00 10.03 -10.10
N ASN A 18 31.83 8.70 -10.08
CA ASN A 18 30.50 8.05 -10.06
C ASN A 18 30.35 7.03 -8.90
N GLU A 19 31.22 7.08 -7.88
CA GLU A 19 31.20 6.13 -6.77
C GLU A 19 31.11 6.86 -5.43
N PHE A 20 30.07 6.53 -4.67
CA PHE A 20 29.81 7.08 -3.35
C PHE A 20 29.78 5.94 -2.30
N LYS A 21 30.51 6.09 -1.23
CA LYS A 21 30.47 5.20 -0.06
C LYS A 21 29.59 5.85 1.01
N VAL A 22 28.51 5.15 1.38
CA VAL A 22 27.61 5.58 2.46
C VAL A 22 27.79 4.64 3.64
N THR A 23 28.23 5.17 4.76
CA THR A 23 28.39 4.43 6.01
C THR A 23 27.30 4.86 7.00
N MET A 24 26.55 3.89 7.50
CA MET A 24 25.49 4.10 8.48
C MET A 24 25.92 3.48 9.80
N THR A 25 26.02 4.28 10.88
CA THR A 25 26.38 3.82 12.21
C THR A 25 25.13 3.73 13.08
N VAL A 26 24.84 2.53 13.56
CA VAL A 26 23.74 2.29 14.51
C VAL A 26 24.35 2.34 15.93
N ASN A 27 24.02 3.37 16.70
CA ASN A 27 24.46 3.47 18.08
C ASN A 27 23.73 2.45 18.95
N ALA A 28 24.47 1.74 19.81
CA ALA A 28 23.93 0.72 20.70
C ALA A 28 22.84 1.25 21.67
N GLU A 29 22.86 2.54 21.98
CA GLU A 29 21.82 3.19 22.78
C GLU A 29 20.48 3.32 22.06
N ALA A 30 20.48 3.54 20.73
CA ALA A 30 19.26 3.58 19.93
C ALA A 30 18.62 2.18 19.79
N ALA A 31 19.45 1.12 19.80
CA ALA A 31 18.97 -0.26 19.80
C ALA A 31 18.35 -0.67 21.15
N GLN A 32 18.82 -0.11 22.27
CA GLN A 32 18.25 -0.37 23.60
C GLN A 32 16.92 0.35 23.83
N ILE A 33 16.71 1.53 23.24
CA ILE A 33 15.42 2.23 23.31
C ILE A 33 14.34 1.47 22.55
N ALA A 34 14.69 0.83 21.43
CA ALA A 34 13.77 -0.03 20.68
C ALA A 34 13.46 -1.36 21.41
N ALA A 35 14.40 -1.89 22.21
CA ALA A 35 14.23 -3.12 22.98
C ALA A 35 13.52 -2.88 24.32
N ASN A 36 13.69 -1.74 24.96
CA ASN A 36 13.06 -1.41 26.24
C ASN A 36 11.60 -1.01 26.15
N ASN A 37 11.07 -0.76 24.95
CA ASN A 37 9.62 -0.63 24.71
C ASN A 37 8.88 -1.99 24.65
N ALA A 38 9.59 -3.09 24.81
CA ALA A 38 8.99 -4.44 24.75
C ALA A 38 8.82 -5.13 26.11
N VAL A 39 9.37 -4.58 27.20
CA VAL A 39 9.22 -5.20 28.55
C VAL A 39 9.14 -4.13 29.63
N SER A 40 7.97 -3.74 30.04
CA SER A 40 7.69 -3.39 31.43
C SER A 40 6.33 -3.94 31.83
N THR A 41 6.45 -4.90 32.72
CA THR A 41 5.42 -5.58 33.47
C THR A 41 4.60 -4.62 34.34
N ILE A 42 3.29 -4.74 34.22
CA ILE A 42 2.24 -4.87 35.25
C ILE A 42 2.35 -3.94 36.48
N GLU A 43 1.45 -2.95 36.55
CA GLU A 43 0.53 -2.78 37.68
C GLU A 43 -0.80 -2.22 37.17
N GLU A 44 -1.90 -2.82 37.66
CA GLU A 44 -3.26 -2.58 37.24
C GLU A 44 -3.74 -1.19 37.68
N GLU A 45 -3.96 -0.30 36.70
CA GLU A 45 -5.07 0.67 36.79
C GLU A 45 -5.74 0.70 35.43
N SER A 46 -7.00 0.28 35.43
CA SER A 46 -7.85 0.14 34.26
C SER A 46 -8.21 1.50 33.67
N CYS A 47 -7.35 2.01 32.78
CA CYS A 47 -7.82 2.92 31.74
C CYS A 47 -8.28 2.08 30.54
N PRO A 48 -9.47 2.27 29.99
CA PRO A 48 -9.88 1.58 28.78
C PRO A 48 -8.92 2.05 27.67
N ILE A 49 -8.01 1.17 27.26
CA ILE A 49 -7.26 1.31 26.02
C ILE A 49 -8.32 1.17 24.93
N THR A 50 -8.86 2.31 24.48
CA THR A 50 -9.55 2.35 23.19
C THR A 50 -8.54 1.82 22.18
N PRO A 51 -8.86 0.73 21.45
CA PRO A 51 -7.99 0.29 20.36
C PRO A 51 -7.83 1.49 19.45
N LEU A 52 -6.58 1.83 19.09
CA LEU A 52 -6.29 2.83 18.05
C LEU A 52 -7.15 2.43 16.86
N ASN A 53 -8.23 3.20 16.63
CA ASN A 53 -9.21 2.91 15.60
C ASN A 53 -8.46 2.97 14.27
N LYS A 54 -8.06 1.79 13.74
CA LYS A 54 -7.40 1.72 12.44
C LYS A 54 -8.36 2.34 11.45
N LYS A 55 -8.00 3.50 10.91
CA LYS A 55 -8.82 4.25 9.96
C LYS A 55 -9.19 3.33 8.79
N ASN A 56 -10.49 3.22 8.50
CA ASN A 56 -10.96 2.46 7.35
C ASN A 56 -10.64 3.21 6.06
N THR A 57 -9.44 2.97 5.51
CA THR A 57 -8.99 3.60 4.27
C THR A 57 -9.30 2.70 3.09
N VAL A 58 -10.04 3.24 2.12
CA VAL A 58 -10.39 2.57 0.87
C VAL A 58 -9.69 3.25 -0.29
N VAL A 59 -8.94 2.48 -1.07
CA VAL A 59 -8.32 2.95 -2.32
C VAL A 59 -9.19 2.56 -3.49
N VAL A 60 -9.47 3.50 -4.39
CA VAL A 60 -10.35 3.27 -5.54
C VAL A 60 -9.60 3.50 -6.84
N ILE A 61 -9.35 2.42 -7.59
CA ILE A 61 -8.66 2.44 -8.88
C ILE A 61 -9.70 2.23 -9.99
N ARG A 62 -10.06 3.34 -10.63
CA ARG A 62 -11.10 3.38 -11.68
C ARG A 62 -10.56 3.37 -13.10
N SER A 63 -9.25 3.47 -13.25
CA SER A 63 -8.56 3.53 -14.54
C SER A 63 -7.32 2.66 -14.53
N ASN A 64 -6.89 2.22 -15.69
CA ASN A 64 -5.60 1.53 -15.88
C ASN A 64 -4.41 2.50 -15.97
N GLN A 65 -4.66 3.79 -15.73
CA GLN A 65 -3.66 4.85 -15.69
C GLN A 65 -4.01 5.88 -14.62
N MET A 66 -3.01 6.57 -14.10
CA MET A 66 -3.15 7.67 -13.14
C MET A 66 -3.14 9.00 -13.88
N GLY A 67 -4.20 9.81 -13.63
CA GLY A 67 -4.37 11.11 -14.29
C GLY A 67 -4.90 11.00 -15.72
N ASN A 68 -4.97 12.15 -16.40
CA ASN A 68 -5.55 12.31 -17.75
C ASN A 68 -4.53 12.77 -18.79
N GLY A 69 -3.23 12.56 -18.54
CA GLY A 69 -2.14 12.89 -19.44
C GLY A 69 -1.78 11.77 -20.43
N GLU A 70 -0.52 11.68 -20.77
CA GLU A 70 0.01 10.65 -21.66
C GLU A 70 -0.19 9.25 -21.04
N GLU A 71 -0.68 8.32 -21.86
CA GLU A 71 -1.07 6.97 -21.41
C GLU A 71 0.12 6.20 -20.81
N GLU A 72 1.29 6.24 -21.44
CA GLU A 72 2.48 5.56 -20.95
C GLU A 72 2.91 6.09 -19.58
N LEU A 73 2.89 7.41 -19.41
CA LEU A 73 3.20 8.05 -18.14
C LEU A 73 2.16 7.68 -17.08
N GLY A 74 0.87 7.74 -17.43
CA GLY A 74 -0.21 7.38 -16.52
C GLY A 74 -0.14 5.94 -16.01
N LYS A 75 0.21 4.98 -16.87
CA LYS A 75 0.47 3.57 -16.50
C LYS A 75 1.67 3.43 -15.59
N ALA A 76 2.78 4.11 -15.88
CA ALA A 76 3.97 4.08 -15.04
C ALA A 76 3.70 4.69 -13.65
N LEU A 77 2.95 5.78 -13.58
CA LEU A 77 2.56 6.42 -12.32
C LEU A 77 1.65 5.51 -11.49
N LEU A 78 0.66 4.86 -12.11
CA LEU A 78 -0.23 3.94 -11.39
C LEU A 78 0.52 2.73 -10.82
N LYS A 79 1.44 2.14 -11.60
CA LYS A 79 2.33 1.08 -11.12
C LYS A 79 3.16 1.55 -9.92
N GLY A 80 3.78 2.73 -10.03
CA GLY A 80 4.55 3.34 -8.93
C GLY A 80 3.71 3.62 -7.70
N PHE A 81 2.45 4.04 -7.87
CA PHE A 81 1.51 4.26 -6.78
C PHE A 81 1.18 2.96 -6.03
N ILE A 82 0.86 1.87 -6.76
CA ILE A 82 0.54 0.56 -6.14
C ILE A 82 1.76 0.02 -5.40
N TYR A 83 2.96 0.11 -6.01
CA TYR A 83 4.19 -0.26 -5.34
C TYR A 83 4.43 0.58 -4.07
N ALA A 84 4.32 1.91 -4.16
CA ALA A 84 4.49 2.78 -3.00
C ALA A 84 3.46 2.49 -1.89
N LEU A 85 2.23 2.11 -2.27
CA LEU A 85 1.18 1.71 -1.33
C LEU A 85 1.57 0.43 -0.57
N SER A 86 2.17 -0.56 -1.25
CA SER A 86 2.62 -1.82 -0.63
C SER A 86 3.78 -1.64 0.35
N GLN A 87 4.48 -0.50 0.31
CA GLN A 87 5.61 -0.18 1.16
C GLN A 87 5.24 0.75 2.34
N GLN A 88 3.95 1.07 2.53
CA GLN A 88 3.49 1.91 3.64
C GLN A 88 3.45 1.12 4.95
N ASP A 89 3.75 1.78 6.06
CA ASP A 89 3.60 1.20 7.42
C ASP A 89 2.12 0.93 7.77
N THR A 90 1.21 1.71 7.19
CA THR A 90 -0.24 1.56 7.37
C THR A 90 -0.89 1.30 6.02
N LEU A 91 -1.36 0.07 5.82
CA LEU A 91 -2.02 -0.35 4.59
C LEU A 91 -3.51 0.03 4.60
N PRO A 92 -4.11 0.25 3.42
CA PRO A 92 -5.56 0.40 3.31
C PRO A 92 -6.29 -0.88 3.76
N SER A 93 -7.54 -0.77 4.12
CA SER A 93 -8.39 -1.92 4.41
C SER A 93 -8.86 -2.62 3.14
N THR A 94 -9.17 -1.85 2.10
CA THR A 94 -9.73 -2.36 0.84
C THR A 94 -9.19 -1.57 -0.36
N ILE A 95 -8.94 -2.27 -1.46
CA ILE A 95 -8.68 -1.66 -2.78
C ILE A 95 -9.76 -2.11 -3.74
N LEU A 96 -10.46 -1.14 -4.35
CA LEU A 96 -11.56 -1.36 -5.28
C LEU A 96 -11.10 -1.08 -6.71
N PHE A 97 -11.39 -2.01 -7.61
CA PHE A 97 -11.09 -1.88 -9.04
C PHE A 97 -12.36 -1.91 -9.86
N TYR A 98 -12.60 -0.88 -10.67
CA TYR A 98 -13.70 -0.87 -11.64
C TYR A 98 -13.34 -0.09 -12.91
N ASN A 99 -14.23 -0.12 -13.91
CA ASN A 99 -13.96 0.40 -15.24
C ASN A 99 -12.63 -0.19 -15.78
N SER A 100 -11.79 0.56 -16.48
CA SER A 100 -10.49 0.07 -16.97
C SER A 100 -9.49 -0.28 -15.87
N GLY A 101 -9.71 0.14 -14.62
CA GLY A 101 -8.96 -0.34 -13.45
C GLY A 101 -9.02 -1.86 -13.26
N ALA A 102 -10.07 -2.54 -13.77
CA ALA A 102 -10.19 -4.00 -13.71
C ALA A 102 -9.03 -4.74 -14.40
N TYR A 103 -8.37 -4.13 -15.40
CA TYR A 103 -7.20 -4.73 -16.04
C TYR A 103 -6.01 -4.88 -15.08
N ILE A 104 -5.95 -4.06 -14.03
CA ILE A 104 -4.80 -4.05 -13.09
C ILE A 104 -4.75 -5.32 -12.24
N THR A 105 -5.88 -5.97 -12.00
CA THR A 105 -5.99 -7.23 -11.24
C THR A 105 -5.91 -8.48 -12.12
N CYS A 106 -5.80 -8.29 -13.43
CA CYS A 106 -5.80 -9.37 -14.41
C CYS A 106 -4.40 -9.69 -14.94
N GLU A 107 -4.32 -10.82 -15.66
CA GLU A 107 -3.14 -11.28 -16.40
C GLU A 107 -2.48 -10.13 -17.19
N ASP A 108 -1.15 -10.18 -17.33
CA ASP A 108 -0.31 -9.16 -17.97
C ASP A 108 -0.19 -7.81 -17.22
N SER A 109 -0.82 -7.62 -16.09
CA SER A 109 -0.62 -6.43 -15.28
C SER A 109 0.75 -6.45 -14.58
N ALA A 110 1.50 -5.37 -14.73
CA ALA A 110 2.79 -5.20 -14.08
C ALA A 110 2.71 -4.99 -12.56
N SER A 111 1.50 -4.93 -11.97
CA SER A 111 1.24 -4.69 -10.55
C SER A 111 0.78 -5.94 -9.78
N ILE A 112 0.69 -7.11 -10.44
CA ILE A 112 0.15 -8.33 -9.83
C ILE A 112 0.91 -8.73 -8.56
N GLU A 113 2.23 -8.72 -8.59
CA GLU A 113 3.05 -9.14 -7.45
C GLU A 113 2.91 -8.18 -6.25
N ASP A 114 2.82 -6.88 -6.51
CA ASP A 114 2.59 -5.87 -5.46
C ASP A 114 1.19 -6.03 -4.84
N LEU A 115 0.18 -6.32 -5.68
CA LEU A 115 -1.19 -6.57 -5.21
C LEU A 115 -1.29 -7.86 -4.40
N LYS A 116 -0.67 -8.95 -4.83
CA LYS A 116 -0.58 -10.20 -4.04
C LYS A 116 0.10 -9.98 -2.69
N SER A 117 1.14 -9.15 -2.66
CA SER A 117 1.81 -8.79 -1.42
C SER A 117 0.88 -8.01 -0.47
N LEU A 118 0.07 -7.10 -1.00
CA LEU A 118 -0.95 -6.38 -0.23
C LEU A 118 -2.04 -7.32 0.29
N GLU A 119 -2.54 -8.23 -0.55
CA GLU A 119 -3.54 -9.24 -0.18
C GLU A 119 -3.01 -10.16 0.93
N ALA A 120 -1.78 -10.64 0.81
CA ALA A 120 -1.12 -11.47 1.83
C ALA A 120 -0.96 -10.76 3.19
N GLN A 121 -0.93 -9.43 3.19
CA GLN A 121 -0.90 -8.58 4.39
C GLN A 121 -2.30 -8.23 4.92
N GLY A 122 -3.36 -8.81 4.34
CA GLY A 122 -4.74 -8.65 4.79
C GLY A 122 -5.49 -7.48 4.18
N VAL A 123 -4.99 -6.90 3.08
CA VAL A 123 -5.74 -5.92 2.29
C VAL A 123 -6.76 -6.64 1.43
N GLU A 124 -8.02 -6.25 1.54
CA GLU A 124 -9.09 -6.79 0.70
C GLU A 124 -9.03 -6.20 -0.72
N ILE A 125 -8.93 -7.04 -1.74
CA ILE A 125 -8.84 -6.61 -3.14
C ILE A 125 -10.10 -7.06 -3.88
N LEU A 126 -10.87 -6.09 -4.39
CA LEU A 126 -12.16 -6.35 -5.02
C LEU A 126 -12.24 -5.75 -6.42
N THR A 127 -12.61 -6.59 -7.41
CA THR A 127 -12.75 -6.17 -8.81
C THR A 127 -14.20 -6.31 -9.28
N CYS A 128 -14.71 -5.26 -9.91
CA CYS A 128 -16.08 -5.21 -10.41
C CYS A 128 -16.35 -6.27 -11.49
N GLY A 129 -17.23 -7.24 -11.20
CA GLY A 129 -17.60 -8.30 -12.13
C GLY A 129 -18.24 -7.81 -13.42
N THR A 130 -19.04 -6.73 -13.37
CA THR A 130 -19.60 -6.11 -14.58
C THR A 130 -18.49 -5.59 -15.51
N CYS A 131 -17.41 -5.03 -14.96
CA CYS A 131 -16.28 -4.54 -15.76
C CYS A 131 -15.49 -5.71 -16.34
N LEU A 132 -15.21 -6.74 -15.54
CA LEU A 132 -14.54 -7.96 -16.03
C LEU A 132 -15.31 -8.59 -17.20
N ASN A 133 -16.64 -8.71 -17.08
CA ASN A 133 -17.49 -9.24 -18.11
C ASN A 133 -17.52 -8.36 -19.37
N PHE A 134 -17.64 -7.03 -19.18
CA PHE A 134 -17.67 -6.08 -20.29
C PHE A 134 -16.39 -6.13 -21.14
N TYR A 135 -15.24 -6.25 -20.48
CA TYR A 135 -13.95 -6.35 -21.16
C TYR A 135 -13.56 -7.76 -21.59
N GLY A 136 -14.35 -8.80 -21.25
CA GLY A 136 -14.06 -10.19 -21.57
C GLY A 136 -12.80 -10.73 -20.89
N ILE A 137 -12.52 -10.28 -19.66
CA ILE A 137 -11.31 -10.63 -18.90
C ILE A 137 -11.61 -11.34 -17.57
N THR A 138 -12.81 -11.87 -17.39
CA THR A 138 -13.20 -12.56 -16.15
C THR A 138 -12.29 -13.73 -15.83
N ASP A 139 -11.94 -14.53 -16.83
CA ASP A 139 -11.07 -15.70 -16.66
C ASP A 139 -9.57 -15.33 -16.45
N LYS A 140 -9.24 -14.05 -16.58
CA LYS A 140 -7.89 -13.52 -16.46
C LYS A 140 -7.58 -12.91 -15.09
N LEU A 141 -8.54 -12.92 -14.17
CA LEU A 141 -8.33 -12.40 -12.80
C LEU A 141 -7.24 -13.21 -12.10
N GLN A 142 -6.21 -12.52 -11.57
CA GLN A 142 -5.03 -13.12 -10.95
C GLN A 142 -4.90 -12.81 -9.46
N VAL A 143 -5.59 -11.77 -8.96
CA VAL A 143 -5.51 -11.33 -7.57
C VAL A 143 -6.85 -10.72 -7.14
N GLY A 144 -7.21 -10.95 -5.88
CA GLY A 144 -8.45 -10.49 -5.29
C GLY A 144 -9.69 -11.28 -5.73
N GLU A 145 -10.84 -10.75 -5.39
CA GLU A 145 -12.13 -11.37 -5.62
C GLU A 145 -13.03 -10.54 -6.55
N VAL A 146 -13.95 -11.22 -7.21
CA VAL A 146 -14.98 -10.56 -8.01
C VAL A 146 -16.06 -10.01 -7.11
N THR A 147 -16.44 -8.76 -7.33
CA THR A 147 -17.51 -8.09 -6.58
C THR A 147 -18.52 -7.41 -7.49
N ASN A 148 -19.55 -6.83 -6.89
CA ASN A 148 -20.60 -6.10 -7.58
C ASN A 148 -20.66 -4.63 -7.10
N MET A 149 -21.45 -3.81 -7.81
CA MET A 149 -21.55 -2.37 -7.51
C MET A 149 -22.19 -2.08 -6.15
N TYR A 150 -23.03 -2.96 -5.62
CA TYR A 150 -23.62 -2.80 -4.29
C TYR A 150 -22.51 -2.82 -3.21
N VAL A 151 -21.63 -3.83 -3.24
CA VAL A 151 -20.51 -3.93 -2.30
C VAL A 151 -19.51 -2.79 -2.50
N ILE A 152 -19.21 -2.40 -3.75
CA ILE A 152 -18.34 -1.25 -4.03
C ILE A 152 -18.90 0.02 -3.39
N ALA A 153 -20.20 0.30 -3.58
CA ALA A 153 -20.85 1.47 -3.00
C ALA A 153 -20.85 1.43 -1.46
N GLU A 154 -21.12 0.25 -0.87
CA GLU A 154 -21.09 0.05 0.57
C GLU A 154 -19.69 0.32 1.15
N LYS A 155 -18.64 -0.27 0.58
CA LYS A 155 -17.24 -0.03 1.02
C LYS A 155 -16.86 1.44 0.93
N MET A 156 -17.26 2.12 -0.15
CA MET A 156 -16.97 3.55 -0.32
C MET A 156 -17.72 4.43 0.67
N THR A 157 -18.98 4.14 0.97
CA THR A 157 -19.81 4.95 1.88
C THR A 157 -19.47 4.74 3.35
N GLN A 158 -18.87 3.58 3.70
CA GLN A 158 -18.41 3.25 5.05
C GLN A 158 -16.94 3.60 5.30
N ALA A 159 -16.23 4.13 4.30
CA ALA A 159 -14.84 4.51 4.44
C ALA A 159 -14.67 5.79 5.27
N ASP A 160 -13.69 5.80 6.17
CA ASP A 160 -13.24 7.03 6.85
C ASP A 160 -12.39 7.91 5.91
N LEU A 161 -11.70 7.27 4.97
CA LEU A 161 -10.88 7.94 3.95
C LEU A 161 -10.98 7.18 2.63
N ILE A 162 -11.24 7.90 1.56
CA ILE A 162 -11.15 7.40 0.18
C ILE A 162 -9.94 8.05 -0.51
N VAL A 163 -9.10 7.21 -1.10
CA VAL A 163 -7.97 7.64 -1.93
C VAL A 163 -8.24 7.20 -3.38
N GLN A 164 -8.21 8.16 -4.31
CA GLN A 164 -8.39 7.92 -5.75
C GLN A 164 -7.18 8.51 -6.49
N PRO A 165 -6.27 7.70 -7.01
CA PRO A 165 -5.15 8.19 -7.82
C PRO A 165 -5.54 8.63 -9.23
#